data_3ee1429ec77a6449b880c0321ba559a3
#
_entry.id   3ee1429ec77a6449b880c0321ba559a3
#
_cell.length_a   1.000
_cell.length_b   1.000
_cell.length_c   1.000
_cell.angle_alpha   90.00
_cell.angle_beta   90.00
_cell.angle_gamma   90.00
#
_symmetry.space_group_name_H-M   'P 1'
#
loop_
_entity.id
_entity.type
_entity.pdbx_description
1 polymer ?
#
loop_
_entity_poly.entity_id
_entity_poly.type
_entity_poly.pdbx_seq_one_letter_code
_entity_poly.pdbx_strand_id
1 'polypeptide(L)'
;MRYAMLLKPHPNIRYRQSLQKLALIELACTLEALGMSQARPRLETLAGEHFLMFDSEPLEEDTWRTVSRHSAVCFAGEYLEDGALRPISRACAGKLPDDLPHVLKYKGKTNADFTYLMLHCAKAASAFARETRPLCVLDPMCGKATT
;
A
#
# COMPACT_ATOMS: atom_id res chain seq x y z
N MET A 1 -12.59 -15.24 -0.27
CA MET A 1 -11.57 -14.94 -1.30
C MET A 1 -10.26 -14.62 -0.61
N ARG A 2 -9.14 -15.10 -1.13
CA ARG A 2 -7.82 -14.78 -0.56
C ARG A 2 -7.08 -13.80 -1.47
N TYR A 3 -6.65 -12.70 -0.92
CA TYR A 3 -5.90 -11.66 -1.63
C TYR A 3 -4.42 -11.79 -1.32
N ALA A 4 -3.58 -11.63 -2.34
CA ALA A 4 -2.13 -11.61 -2.24
C ALA A 4 -1.55 -10.35 -2.89
N MET A 5 -0.70 -9.66 -2.16
CA MET A 5 -0.10 -8.38 -2.57
C MET A 5 1.42 -8.48 -2.44
N LEU A 6 2.12 -8.51 -3.58
CA LEU A 6 3.57 -8.63 -3.64
C LEU A 6 4.23 -7.33 -3.18
N LEU A 7 5.13 -7.44 -2.22
CA LEU A 7 5.92 -6.31 -1.76
C LEU A 7 7.01 -5.91 -2.78
N LYS A 8 7.25 -4.62 -2.92
CA LYS A 8 8.35 -4.10 -3.74
C LYS A 8 9.68 -4.63 -3.25
N PRO A 9 10.55 -5.14 -4.13
CA PRO A 9 11.91 -5.53 -3.75
C PRO A 9 12.71 -4.28 -3.33
N HIS A 10 13.56 -4.43 -2.32
CA HIS A 10 14.47 -3.37 -1.91
C HIS A 10 15.89 -3.93 -1.72
N PRO A 11 16.93 -3.29 -2.28
CA PRO A 11 18.31 -3.82 -2.26
C PRO A 11 18.91 -3.86 -0.84
N ASN A 12 18.53 -2.95 0.04
CA ASN A 12 19.01 -2.92 1.42
C ASN A 12 18.19 -3.86 2.31
N ILE A 13 18.83 -4.91 2.84
CA ILE A 13 18.20 -5.97 3.64
C ILE A 13 17.57 -5.42 4.94
N ARG A 14 18.27 -4.53 5.65
CA ARG A 14 17.75 -3.95 6.91
C ARG A 14 16.51 -3.11 6.65
N TYR A 15 16.55 -2.32 5.59
CA TYR A 15 15.41 -1.51 5.19
C TYR A 15 14.22 -2.39 4.78
N ARG A 16 14.47 -3.49 4.05
CA ARG A 16 13.46 -4.47 3.64
C ARG A 16 12.73 -5.06 4.84
N GLN A 17 13.44 -5.48 5.89
CA GLN A 17 12.83 -6.03 7.11
C GLN A 17 11.94 -5.02 7.84
N SER A 18 12.37 -3.77 7.91
CA SER A 18 11.57 -2.68 8.48
C SER A 18 10.34 -2.37 7.62
N LEU A 19 10.52 -2.34 6.29
CA LEU A 19 9.44 -2.10 5.34
C LEU A 19 8.34 -3.17 5.43
N GLN A 20 8.70 -4.44 5.58
CA GLN A 20 7.73 -5.54 5.74
C GLN A 20 6.82 -5.35 6.95
N LYS A 21 7.41 -4.95 8.09
CA LYS A 21 6.63 -4.67 9.31
C LYS A 21 5.70 -3.47 9.13
N LEU A 22 6.22 -2.39 8.56
CA LEU A 22 5.44 -1.17 8.30
C LEU A 22 4.33 -1.43 7.26
N ALA A 23 4.61 -2.20 6.23
CA ALA A 23 3.63 -2.60 5.23
C ALA A 23 2.48 -3.41 5.85
N LEU A 24 2.79 -4.34 6.74
CA LEU A 24 1.76 -5.10 7.44
C LEU A 24 0.87 -4.19 8.31
N ILE A 25 1.47 -3.21 8.99
CA ILE A 25 0.74 -2.23 9.81
C ILE A 25 -0.14 -1.33 8.91
N GLU A 26 0.40 -0.82 7.80
CA GLU A 26 -0.37 -0.01 6.85
C GLU A 26 -1.61 -0.75 6.36
N LEU A 27 -1.45 -2.03 5.96
CA LEU A 27 -2.57 -2.84 5.52
C LEU A 27 -3.59 -3.08 6.64
N ALA A 28 -3.12 -3.39 7.86
CA ALA A 28 -3.99 -3.59 9.02
C ALA A 28 -4.81 -2.33 9.33
N CYS A 29 -4.18 -1.15 9.39
CA CYS A 29 -4.86 0.13 9.60
C CYS A 29 -5.88 0.43 8.49
N THR A 30 -5.53 0.13 7.23
CA THR A 30 -6.43 0.35 6.10
C THR A 30 -7.66 -0.55 6.19
N LEU A 31 -7.46 -1.85 6.44
CA LEU A 31 -8.57 -2.81 6.57
C LEU A 31 -9.47 -2.49 7.77
N GLU A 32 -8.90 -2.10 8.90
CA GLU A 32 -9.66 -1.67 10.08
C GLU A 32 -10.50 -0.42 9.78
N ALA A 33 -9.93 0.59 9.14
CA ALA A 33 -10.62 1.81 8.74
C ALA A 33 -11.78 1.57 7.76
N LEU A 34 -11.66 0.51 6.94
CA LEU A 34 -12.71 0.06 6.04
C LEU A 34 -13.77 -0.85 6.73
N GLY A 35 -13.60 -1.13 8.02
CA GLY A 35 -14.49 -2.00 8.79
C GLY A 35 -14.23 -3.49 8.59
N MET A 36 -13.06 -3.86 8.09
CA MET A 36 -12.65 -5.22 7.75
C MET A 36 -11.69 -5.82 8.79
N SER A 37 -11.87 -5.54 10.07
CA SER A 37 -10.99 -6.00 11.17
C SER A 37 -10.83 -7.54 11.24
N GLN A 38 -11.76 -8.30 10.67
CA GLN A 38 -11.71 -9.76 10.61
C GLN A 38 -10.76 -10.31 9.53
N ALA A 39 -10.31 -9.48 8.59
CA ALA A 39 -9.50 -9.92 7.45
C ALA A 39 -8.08 -10.39 7.84
N ARG A 40 -7.59 -10.04 9.03
CA ARG A 40 -6.32 -10.49 9.65
C ARG A 40 -5.15 -10.57 8.66
N PRO A 41 -4.61 -9.43 8.23
CA PRO A 41 -3.51 -9.41 7.29
C PRO A 41 -2.26 -10.08 7.89
N ARG A 42 -1.52 -10.78 7.04
CA ARG A 42 -0.31 -11.51 7.42
C ARG A 42 0.74 -11.42 6.33
N LEU A 43 2.00 -11.60 6.73
CA LEU A 43 3.13 -11.68 5.81
C LEU A 43 3.41 -13.16 5.52
N GLU A 44 3.45 -13.51 4.24
CA GLU A 44 3.82 -14.84 3.77
C GLU A 44 4.95 -14.78 2.75
N THR A 45 5.70 -15.87 2.64
CA THR A 45 6.74 -16.02 1.62
C THR A 45 6.32 -17.10 0.64
N LEU A 46 6.15 -16.71 -0.62
CA LEU A 46 5.79 -17.61 -1.71
C LEU A 46 6.89 -17.56 -2.78
N ALA A 47 7.43 -18.71 -3.14
CA ALA A 47 8.52 -18.82 -4.12
C ALA A 47 9.73 -17.91 -3.83
N GLY A 48 10.02 -17.64 -2.56
CA GLY A 48 11.11 -16.76 -2.15
C GLY A 48 10.76 -15.26 -2.08
N GLU A 49 9.59 -14.85 -2.53
CA GLU A 49 9.11 -13.48 -2.49
C GLU A 49 8.13 -13.23 -1.34
N HIS A 50 8.07 -11.98 -0.86
CA HIS A 50 7.24 -11.61 0.29
C HIS A 50 5.90 -11.01 -0.14
N PHE A 51 4.84 -11.58 0.39
CA PHE A 51 3.47 -11.14 0.12
C PHE A 51 2.77 -10.72 1.41
N LEU A 52 1.98 -9.67 1.31
CA LEU A 52 0.91 -9.41 2.27
C LEU A 52 -0.33 -10.18 1.82
N MET A 53 -0.89 -10.99 2.71
CA MET A 53 -2.09 -11.78 2.42
C MET A 53 -3.17 -11.49 3.44
N PHE A 54 -4.41 -11.51 2.98
CA PHE A 54 -5.59 -11.45 3.83
C PHE A 54 -6.77 -12.19 3.17
N ASP A 55 -7.71 -12.60 3.99
CA ASP A 55 -8.93 -13.28 3.55
C ASP A 55 -10.13 -12.37 3.80
N SER A 56 -11.03 -12.25 2.81
CA SER A 56 -12.29 -11.53 2.95
C SER A 56 -13.33 -12.02 1.93
N GLU A 57 -14.57 -11.56 2.06
CA GLU A 57 -15.53 -11.59 0.97
C GLU A 57 -15.01 -10.81 -0.24
N PRO A 58 -15.54 -11.07 -1.45
CA PRO A 58 -15.16 -10.29 -2.63
C PRO A 58 -15.29 -8.79 -2.37
N LEU A 59 -14.21 -8.05 -2.63
CA LEU A 59 -14.17 -6.63 -2.38
C LEU A 59 -14.85 -5.85 -3.51
N GLU A 60 -15.66 -4.87 -3.12
CA GLU A 60 -16.18 -3.86 -4.03
C GLU A 60 -15.05 -3.02 -4.63
N GLU A 61 -15.28 -2.45 -5.82
CA GLU A 61 -14.25 -1.71 -6.57
C GLU A 61 -13.61 -0.59 -5.76
N ASP A 62 -14.40 0.21 -5.03
CA ASP A 62 -13.88 1.34 -4.25
C ASP A 62 -13.07 0.88 -3.04
N THR A 63 -13.47 -0.22 -2.40
CA THR A 63 -12.71 -0.85 -1.32
C THR A 63 -11.39 -1.38 -1.85
N TRP A 64 -11.42 -2.12 -2.98
CA TRP A 64 -10.21 -2.62 -3.63
C TRP A 64 -9.30 -1.48 -4.08
N ARG A 65 -9.85 -0.40 -4.64
CA ARG A 65 -9.11 0.79 -5.02
C ARG A 65 -8.33 1.39 -3.85
N THR A 66 -8.92 1.40 -2.66
CA THR A 66 -8.25 1.89 -1.44
C THR A 66 -7.15 0.94 -1.00
N VAL A 67 -7.42 -0.35 -0.91
CA VAL A 67 -6.47 -1.38 -0.47
C VAL A 67 -5.30 -1.52 -1.45
N SER A 68 -5.57 -1.53 -2.77
CA SER A 68 -4.55 -1.74 -3.79
C SER A 68 -3.55 -0.58 -3.96
N ARG A 69 -3.84 0.60 -3.41
CA ARG A 69 -2.94 1.76 -3.37
C ARG A 69 -1.85 1.68 -2.31
N HIS A 70 -1.71 0.56 -1.64
CA HIS A 70 -0.72 0.33 -0.60
C HIS A 70 0.70 0.75 -1.04
N SER A 71 1.42 1.49 -0.16
CA SER A 71 2.69 2.15 -0.48
C SER A 71 3.81 1.20 -0.92
N ALA A 72 3.88 0.03 -0.29
CA ALA A 72 4.94 -0.95 -0.49
C ALA A 72 4.62 -2.06 -1.51
N VAL A 73 3.46 -2.02 -2.18
CA VAL A 73 3.01 -3.10 -3.08
C VAL A 73 3.29 -2.76 -4.53
N CYS A 74 3.79 -3.73 -5.30
CA CYS A 74 3.99 -3.62 -6.74
C CYS A 74 3.04 -4.47 -7.59
N PHE A 75 2.47 -5.53 -7.00
CA PHE A 75 1.49 -6.41 -7.66
C PHE A 75 0.40 -6.77 -6.66
N ALA A 76 -0.82 -6.96 -7.12
CA ALA A 76 -1.91 -7.46 -6.30
C ALA A 76 -2.81 -8.39 -7.11
N GLY A 77 -3.34 -9.42 -6.46
CA GLY A 77 -4.19 -10.42 -7.09
C GLY A 77 -4.90 -11.30 -6.08
N GLU A 78 -5.71 -12.19 -6.62
CA GLU A 78 -6.31 -13.28 -5.87
C GLU A 78 -5.36 -14.49 -5.85
N TYR A 79 -5.21 -15.09 -4.69
CA TYR A 79 -4.48 -16.35 -4.52
C TYR A 79 -5.47 -17.51 -4.56
N LEU A 80 -5.33 -18.35 -5.57
CA LEU A 80 -6.23 -19.47 -5.83
C LEU A 80 -5.79 -20.73 -5.06
N GLU A 81 -6.71 -21.70 -4.93
CA GLU A 81 -6.46 -22.95 -4.21
C GLU A 81 -5.36 -23.82 -4.85
N ASP A 82 -5.17 -23.70 -6.16
CA ASP A 82 -4.11 -24.38 -6.90
C ASP A 82 -2.72 -23.71 -6.77
N GLY A 83 -2.63 -22.62 -6.01
CA GLY A 83 -1.41 -21.83 -5.82
C GLY A 83 -1.16 -20.79 -6.90
N ALA A 84 -2.06 -20.63 -7.87
CA ALA A 84 -1.96 -19.60 -8.88
C ALA A 84 -2.32 -18.22 -8.34
N LEU A 85 -1.74 -17.18 -8.94
CA LEU A 85 -2.07 -15.79 -8.68
C LEU A 85 -2.85 -15.22 -9.87
N ARG A 86 -4.11 -14.88 -9.66
CA ARG A 86 -4.94 -14.20 -10.65
C ARG A 86 -4.80 -12.68 -10.46
N PRO A 87 -4.20 -11.95 -11.43
CA PRO A 87 -4.04 -10.50 -11.31
C PRO A 87 -5.38 -9.79 -11.13
N ILE A 88 -5.41 -8.83 -10.21
CA ILE A 88 -6.50 -7.86 -10.12
C ILE A 88 -5.90 -6.49 -10.40
N SER A 89 -6.53 -5.74 -11.32
CA SER A 89 -6.05 -4.40 -11.67
C SER A 89 -5.93 -3.53 -10.43
N ARG A 90 -4.77 -2.92 -10.26
CA ARG A 90 -4.59 -1.87 -9.25
C ARG A 90 -5.22 -0.58 -9.76
N ALA A 91 -5.86 0.14 -8.85
CA ALA A 91 -6.35 1.47 -9.19
C ALA A 91 -5.18 2.33 -9.70
N CYS A 92 -5.27 2.77 -10.93
CA CYS A 92 -4.31 3.73 -11.48
C CYS A 92 -4.32 4.97 -10.60
N ALA A 93 -3.17 5.34 -10.16
CA ALA A 93 -3.01 6.51 -9.35
C ALA A 93 -3.21 7.80 -10.14
N GLY A 94 -3.12 8.83 -9.97
CA GLY A 94 -3.39 10.13 -10.43
C GLY A 94 -2.92 10.48 -11.85
N LYS A 95 -2.93 11.78 -12.11
CA LYS A 95 -2.60 12.40 -13.39
C LYS A 95 -1.08 12.49 -13.63
N LEU A 96 -0.27 12.19 -12.63
CA LEU A 96 1.19 12.27 -12.70
C LEU A 96 1.80 10.86 -12.71
N PRO A 97 2.92 10.65 -13.42
CA PRO A 97 3.64 9.37 -13.43
C PRO A 97 4.12 8.97 -12.03
N ASP A 98 4.03 7.68 -11.70
CA ASP A 98 4.42 7.14 -10.39
C ASP A 98 5.91 7.26 -10.09
N ASP A 99 6.77 7.42 -11.10
CA ASP A 99 8.21 7.59 -10.98
C ASP A 99 8.62 9.04 -10.67
N LEU A 100 7.73 10.01 -10.88
CA LEU A 100 8.02 11.43 -10.66
C LEU A 100 8.63 11.72 -9.28
N PRO A 101 8.13 11.15 -8.18
CA PRO A 101 8.73 11.34 -6.85
C PRO A 101 10.15 10.79 -6.73
N HIS A 102 10.59 9.93 -7.64
CA HIS A 102 11.91 9.30 -7.61
C HIS A 102 12.95 10.01 -8.48
N VAL A 103 12.53 10.92 -9.36
CA VAL A 103 13.41 11.58 -10.34
C VAL A 103 14.43 12.51 -9.69
N LEU A 104 14.01 13.31 -8.72
CA LEU A 104 14.89 14.26 -8.05
C LEU A 104 15.60 13.64 -6.85
N LYS A 105 16.93 13.55 -6.93
CA LYS A 105 17.77 13.08 -5.82
C LYS A 105 18.53 14.26 -5.21
N TYR A 106 18.30 14.55 -3.95
CA TYR A 106 19.07 15.53 -3.18
C TYR A 106 19.20 15.08 -1.73
N LYS A 107 20.24 15.59 -1.06
CA LYS A 107 20.51 15.28 0.35
C LYS A 107 19.35 15.79 1.22
N GLY A 108 18.82 14.92 2.07
CA GLY A 108 17.69 15.26 2.97
C GLY A 108 16.31 15.06 2.36
N LYS A 109 16.20 14.49 1.15
CA LYS A 109 14.90 14.09 0.59
C LYS A 109 14.31 12.94 1.38
N THR A 110 13.04 13.06 1.78
CA THR A 110 12.29 11.95 2.35
C THR A 110 12.05 10.86 1.28
N ASN A 111 12.10 9.61 1.69
CA ASN A 111 11.81 8.50 0.80
C ASN A 111 10.33 8.56 0.36
N ALA A 112 10.07 8.45 -0.95
CA ALA A 112 8.72 8.55 -1.51
C ALA A 112 7.77 7.48 -0.95
N ASP A 113 8.22 6.21 -0.86
CA ASP A 113 7.39 5.13 -0.31
C ASP A 113 7.05 5.39 1.17
N PHE A 114 7.97 5.97 1.94
CA PHE A 114 7.69 6.36 3.33
C PHE A 114 6.68 7.52 3.42
N THR A 115 6.76 8.48 2.51
CA THR A 115 5.76 9.56 2.41
C THR A 115 4.37 9.01 2.07
N TYR A 116 4.27 8.08 1.12
CA TYR A 116 3.02 7.39 0.81
C TYR A 116 2.48 6.60 2.00
N LEU A 117 3.34 5.87 2.71
CA LEU A 117 2.97 5.16 3.94
C LEU A 117 2.34 6.12 4.96
N MET A 118 3.00 7.24 5.25
CA MET A 118 2.49 8.24 6.20
C MET A 118 1.13 8.79 5.76
N LEU A 119 0.98 9.12 4.48
CA LEU A 119 -0.27 9.64 3.93
C LEU A 119 -1.41 8.62 4.03
N HIS A 120 -1.14 7.36 3.69
CA HIS A 120 -2.15 6.30 3.77
C HIS A 120 -2.58 6.01 5.22
N CYS A 121 -1.63 5.93 6.14
CA CYS A 121 -1.94 5.75 7.56
C CYS A 121 -2.70 6.96 8.13
N ALA A 122 -2.31 8.18 7.78
CA ALA A 122 -3.03 9.38 8.19
C ALA A 122 -4.46 9.42 7.65
N LYS A 123 -4.66 9.05 6.38
CA LYS A 123 -5.99 8.92 5.78
C LYS A 123 -6.82 7.86 6.51
N ALA A 124 -6.26 6.67 6.73
CA ALA A 124 -6.94 5.56 7.42
C ALA A 124 -7.38 5.93 8.84
N ALA A 125 -6.55 6.70 9.55
CA ALA A 125 -6.86 7.18 10.90
C ALA A 125 -7.80 8.40 10.96
N SER A 126 -8.22 8.93 9.82
CA SER A 126 -9.04 10.14 9.73
C SER A 126 -10.52 9.84 9.40
N ALA A 127 -11.37 10.86 9.48
CA ALA A 127 -12.74 10.80 9.01
C ALA A 127 -12.84 10.56 7.48
N PHE A 128 -11.74 10.69 6.74
CA PHE A 128 -11.69 10.52 5.28
C PHE A 128 -11.26 9.11 4.85
N ALA A 129 -11.19 8.15 5.77
CA ALA A 129 -10.73 6.78 5.48
C ALA A 129 -11.43 6.15 4.26
N ARG A 130 -12.74 6.34 4.16
CA ARG A 130 -13.60 5.81 3.07
C ARG A 130 -13.84 6.79 1.92
N GLU A 131 -13.23 7.97 1.96
CA GLU A 131 -13.42 8.98 0.92
C GLU A 131 -12.70 8.55 -0.37
N THR A 132 -13.44 8.50 -1.48
CA THR A 132 -12.95 8.14 -2.81
C THR A 132 -12.68 9.36 -3.71
N ARG A 133 -13.23 10.52 -3.34
CA ARG A 133 -12.98 11.78 -4.04
C ARG A 133 -11.58 12.32 -3.77
N PRO A 134 -11.04 13.17 -4.64
CA PRO A 134 -9.77 13.85 -4.39
C PRO A 134 -9.79 14.62 -3.07
N LEU A 135 -8.76 14.46 -2.25
CA LEU A 135 -8.56 15.17 -0.99
C LEU A 135 -7.59 16.32 -1.21
N CYS A 136 -7.81 17.41 -0.47
CA CYS A 136 -6.86 18.50 -0.35
C CYS A 136 -5.96 18.21 0.87
N VAL A 137 -4.67 18.08 0.63
CA VAL A 137 -3.68 17.80 1.70
C VAL A 137 -2.84 19.06 1.92
N LEU A 138 -2.75 19.50 3.17
CA LEU A 138 -1.85 20.58 3.57
C LEU A 138 -0.62 19.97 4.26
N ASP A 139 0.55 20.17 3.67
CA ASP A 139 1.82 19.87 4.32
C ASP A 139 2.51 21.19 4.73
N PRO A 140 2.42 21.61 6.00
CA PRO A 140 2.98 22.87 6.47
C PRO A 140 4.53 22.84 6.54
N MET A 141 5.14 21.68 6.38
CA MET A 141 6.60 21.48 6.48
C MET A 141 7.17 20.83 5.22
N CYS A 142 6.56 21.08 4.07
CA CYS A 142 6.86 20.39 2.81
C CYS A 142 8.31 20.57 2.30
N GLY A 143 9.09 21.45 2.87
CA GLY A 143 10.48 21.69 2.44
C GLY A 143 10.55 22.06 0.96
N LYS A 144 11.09 21.15 0.12
CA LYS A 144 11.17 21.32 -1.35
C LYS A 144 9.95 20.75 -2.07
N ALA A 145 8.84 20.56 -1.39
CA ALA A 145 7.58 20.07 -1.94
C ALA A 145 7.73 18.78 -2.76
N THR A 146 8.26 17.73 -2.13
CA THR A 146 8.46 16.40 -2.76
C THR A 146 7.45 15.35 -2.28
N THR A 147 6.42 15.78 -1.60
CA THR A 147 5.28 14.97 -1.17
C THR A 147 4.19 14.96 -2.21
#